data_db67f5f25a0e5fceb78870e8cdb0f994
#
_entry.id   db67f5f25a0e5fceb78870e8cdb0f994
#
_cell.length_a   1.000
_cell.length_b   1.000
_cell.length_c   1.000
_cell.angle_alpha   90.00
_cell.angle_beta   90.00
_cell.angle_gamma   90.00
#
_symmetry.space_group_name_H-M   'P 1'
#
loop_
_entity.id
_entity.type
_entity.pdbx_description
1 polymer ?
#
loop_
_entity_poly.entity_id
_entity_poly.type
_entity_poly.pdbx_seq_one_letter_code
_entity_poly.pdbx_strand_id
1 'polypeptide(L)'
;MKKRIPKKYLKVWIAFVNINAEDGYSFSDLIDSEGEPKDKIIGAVGYMALIAPDIHGALNVLYQGLHELHFKVETVYEIRNVYHLCECDELSDNEGIEIDWLLKSKYAFKIIDRLWPYRS
;
A
#
# COMPACT_ATOMS: atom_id res chain seq x y z
N MET A 1 28.70 -12.28 -5.86
CA MET A 1 27.73 -12.84 -6.79
C MET A 1 26.41 -12.07 -6.70
N LYS A 2 25.95 -11.52 -7.82
CA LYS A 2 24.67 -10.77 -7.80
C LYS A 2 23.52 -11.74 -7.65
N LYS A 3 22.63 -11.45 -6.69
CA LYS A 3 21.42 -12.21 -6.49
C LYS A 3 20.50 -12.02 -7.71
N ARG A 4 20.01 -13.12 -8.25
CA ARG A 4 19.10 -13.04 -9.39
C ARG A 4 17.72 -12.62 -8.90
N ILE A 5 17.23 -11.49 -9.41
CA ILE A 5 15.94 -10.93 -9.03
C ILE A 5 14.85 -11.54 -9.92
N PRO A 6 13.77 -12.10 -9.33
CA PRO A 6 12.68 -12.65 -10.13
C PRO A 6 12.04 -11.60 -11.03
N LYS A 7 11.84 -11.93 -12.30
CA LYS A 7 11.22 -11.00 -13.27
C LYS A 7 9.78 -10.62 -12.91
N LYS A 8 9.11 -11.46 -12.14
CA LYS A 8 7.74 -11.14 -11.68
C LYS A 8 7.67 -9.84 -10.88
N TYR A 9 8.78 -9.43 -10.26
CA TYR A 9 8.84 -8.18 -9.49
C TYR A 9 8.82 -6.91 -10.36
N LEU A 10 9.04 -7.04 -11.68
CA LEU A 10 8.91 -5.91 -12.61
C LEU A 10 7.48 -5.35 -12.65
N LYS A 11 6.49 -6.16 -12.30
CA LYS A 11 5.08 -5.78 -12.29
C LYS A 11 4.55 -5.48 -10.89
N VAL A 12 5.44 -5.37 -9.92
CA VAL A 12 5.04 -5.09 -8.53
C VAL A 12 5.56 -3.72 -8.14
N TRP A 13 4.70 -2.97 -7.47
CA TRP A 13 4.98 -1.59 -7.06
C TRP A 13 4.67 -1.45 -5.58
N ILE A 14 5.40 -0.56 -4.90
CA ILE A 14 5.11 -0.17 -3.53
C ILE A 14 4.88 1.33 -3.54
N ALA A 15 3.74 1.77 -2.98
CA ALA A 15 3.40 3.17 -2.83
C ALA A 15 3.35 3.52 -1.35
N PHE A 16 3.91 4.67 -0.98
CA PHE A 16 3.74 5.25 0.34
C PHE A 16 2.74 6.39 0.22
N VAL A 17 1.62 6.27 0.92
CA VAL A 17 0.47 7.14 0.70
C VAL A 17 -0.12 7.66 2.02
N ASN A 18 -0.76 8.81 1.91
CA ASN A 18 -1.62 9.36 2.95
C ASN A 18 -3.07 9.17 2.50
N ILE A 19 -3.87 8.54 3.35
CA ILE A 19 -5.27 8.23 3.03
C ILE A 19 -6.21 8.82 4.07
N ASN A 20 -7.46 9.02 3.65
CA ASN A 20 -8.55 9.48 4.51
C ASN A 20 -9.81 8.69 4.15
N ALA A 21 -10.88 8.87 4.90
CA ALA A 21 -12.15 8.24 4.58
C ALA A 21 -12.84 8.98 3.43
N GLU A 22 -13.54 8.23 2.58
CA GLU A 22 -14.41 8.84 1.58
C GLU A 22 -15.58 9.55 2.25
N ASP A 23 -16.20 10.50 1.54
CA ASP A 23 -17.34 11.24 2.06
C ASP A 23 -18.46 10.30 2.52
N GLY A 24 -18.99 10.55 3.71
CA GLY A 24 -20.02 9.70 4.30
C GLY A 24 -19.48 8.58 5.19
N TYR A 25 -18.16 8.41 5.26
CA TYR A 25 -17.53 7.41 6.12
C TYR A 25 -16.67 8.06 7.17
N SER A 26 -16.63 7.45 8.37
CA SER A 26 -15.71 7.86 9.42
C SER A 26 -14.44 7.04 9.32
N PHE A 27 -13.29 7.69 9.30
CA PHE A 27 -12.01 6.99 9.21
C PHE A 27 -11.85 5.98 10.35
N SER A 28 -12.26 6.34 11.55
CA SER A 28 -12.16 5.46 12.72
C SER A 28 -12.96 4.18 12.57
N ASP A 29 -14.06 4.21 11.82
CA ASP A 29 -14.90 3.04 11.58
C ASP A 29 -14.31 2.12 10.51
N LEU A 30 -13.43 2.65 9.66
CA LEU A 30 -12.80 1.90 8.57
C LEU A 30 -11.53 1.17 9.00
N ILE A 31 -10.94 1.56 10.13
CA ILE A 31 -9.74 0.94 10.68
C ILE A 31 -10.04 0.35 12.05
N ASP A 32 -9.28 -0.67 12.44
CA ASP A 32 -9.34 -1.24 13.78
C ASP A 32 -8.42 -0.44 14.68
N SER A 33 -9.01 0.41 15.52
CA SER A 33 -8.27 1.33 16.38
C SER A 33 -8.59 1.10 17.86
N GLU A 34 -8.41 -0.13 18.32
CA GLU A 34 -8.68 -0.49 19.70
C GLU A 34 -7.96 0.42 20.70
N GLY A 35 -8.70 0.92 21.69
CA GLY A 35 -8.14 1.74 22.74
C GLY A 35 -7.88 3.18 22.37
N GLU A 36 -8.20 3.60 21.13
CA GLU A 36 -7.98 4.95 20.66
C GLU A 36 -9.29 5.76 20.64
N PRO A 37 -9.25 7.07 20.98
CA PRO A 37 -10.42 7.93 20.79
C PRO A 37 -10.73 8.04 19.29
N LYS A 38 -11.80 7.41 18.87
CA LYS A 38 -12.13 7.25 17.45
C LYS A 38 -12.36 8.56 16.71
N ASP A 39 -12.94 9.54 17.39
CA ASP A 39 -13.32 10.83 16.82
C ASP A 39 -12.12 11.73 16.49
N LYS A 40 -10.92 11.36 16.89
CA LYS A 40 -9.71 12.17 16.67
C LYS A 40 -8.83 11.68 15.53
N ILE A 41 -9.10 10.50 14.99
CA ILE A 41 -8.31 9.94 13.90
C ILE A 41 -8.88 10.46 12.58
N ILE A 42 -8.07 11.23 11.85
CA ILE A 42 -8.51 11.88 10.61
C ILE A 42 -7.90 11.28 9.36
N GLY A 43 -6.89 10.44 9.49
CA GLY A 43 -6.25 9.81 8.35
C GLY A 43 -5.15 8.87 8.81
N ALA A 44 -4.45 8.29 7.85
CA ALA A 44 -3.31 7.42 8.10
C ALA A 44 -2.34 7.45 6.95
N VAL A 45 -1.09 7.09 7.24
CA VAL A 45 -0.09 6.84 6.20
C VAL A 45 0.24 5.35 6.20
N GLY A 46 0.65 4.84 5.06
CA GLY A 46 1.03 3.44 4.97
C GLY A 46 1.57 3.06 3.60
N TYR A 47 2.10 1.85 3.54
CA TYR A 47 2.62 1.28 2.31
C TYR A 47 1.59 0.35 1.69
N MET A 48 1.46 0.43 0.37
CA MET A 48 0.55 -0.42 -0.40
C MET A 48 1.34 -1.16 -1.46
N ALA A 49 1.14 -2.47 -1.58
CA ALA A 49 1.71 -3.26 -2.65
C ALA A 49 0.69 -3.37 -3.79
N LEU A 50 1.16 -3.20 -5.02
CA LEU A 50 0.32 -3.11 -6.21
C LEU A 50 0.90 -3.99 -7.31
N ILE A 51 0.05 -4.67 -8.07
CA ILE A 51 0.47 -5.42 -9.25
C ILE A 51 -0.09 -4.70 -10.48
N ALA A 52 0.80 -4.25 -11.36
CA ALA A 52 0.42 -3.54 -12.58
C ALA A 52 1.58 -3.57 -13.58
N PRO A 53 1.30 -3.47 -14.88
CA PRO A 53 2.35 -3.50 -15.90
C PRO A 53 3.22 -2.25 -15.94
N ASP A 54 2.70 -1.11 -15.47
CA ASP A 54 3.41 0.16 -15.47
C ASP A 54 2.91 1.05 -14.33
N ILE A 55 3.52 2.23 -14.20
CA ILE A 55 3.20 3.15 -13.11
C ILE A 55 1.76 3.69 -13.20
N HIS A 56 1.25 3.91 -14.41
CA HIS A 56 -0.14 4.35 -14.57
C HIS A 56 -1.12 3.28 -14.10
N GLY A 57 -0.87 2.03 -14.47
CA GLY A 57 -1.65 0.91 -13.99
C GLY A 57 -1.56 0.76 -12.48
N ALA A 58 -0.37 0.97 -11.91
CA ALA A 58 -0.17 0.90 -10.47
C ALA A 58 -1.00 1.96 -9.74
N LEU A 59 -1.03 3.19 -10.24
CA LEU A 59 -1.87 4.26 -9.67
C LEU A 59 -3.36 3.90 -9.75
N ASN A 60 -3.80 3.35 -10.88
CA ASN A 60 -5.19 2.92 -11.03
C ASN A 60 -5.55 1.82 -10.02
N VAL A 61 -4.67 0.85 -9.82
CA VAL A 61 -4.87 -0.21 -8.83
C VAL A 61 -4.93 0.37 -7.42
N LEU A 62 -4.06 1.33 -7.12
CA LEU A 62 -4.04 2.00 -5.82
C LEU A 62 -5.37 2.70 -5.53
N TYR A 63 -5.82 3.54 -6.45
CA TYR A 63 -7.08 4.28 -6.27
C TYR A 63 -8.27 3.35 -6.17
N GLN A 64 -8.32 2.34 -7.05
CA GLN A 64 -9.41 1.36 -7.06
C GLN A 64 -9.44 0.54 -5.78
N GLY A 65 -8.29 0.04 -5.35
CA GLY A 65 -8.20 -0.79 -4.15
C GLY A 65 -8.61 -0.04 -2.89
N LEU A 66 -8.16 1.20 -2.76
CA LEU A 66 -8.54 2.04 -1.62
C LEU A 66 -10.02 2.44 -1.68
N HIS A 67 -10.53 2.74 -2.87
CA HIS A 67 -11.95 3.07 -3.04
C HIS A 67 -12.85 1.91 -2.59
N GLU A 68 -12.49 0.68 -2.91
CA GLU A 68 -13.25 -0.50 -2.48
C GLU A 68 -13.30 -0.64 -0.96
N LEU A 69 -12.33 -0.07 -0.25
CA LEU A 69 -12.28 -0.04 1.21
C LEU A 69 -12.85 1.25 1.79
N HIS A 70 -13.38 2.13 0.94
CA HIS A 70 -13.96 3.42 1.31
C HIS A 70 -12.92 4.45 1.78
N PHE A 71 -11.69 4.28 1.32
CA PHE A 71 -10.63 5.26 1.53
C PHE A 71 -10.41 6.11 0.29
N LYS A 72 -9.98 7.34 0.50
CA LYS A 72 -9.51 8.21 -0.59
C LYS A 72 -8.03 8.53 -0.37
N VAL A 73 -7.32 8.71 -1.48
CA VAL A 73 -5.91 9.08 -1.46
C VAL A 73 -5.81 10.59 -1.30
N GLU A 74 -5.19 11.05 -0.21
CA GLU A 74 -4.88 12.47 -0.02
C GLU A 74 -3.57 12.83 -0.71
N THR A 75 -2.54 12.00 -0.56
CA THR A 75 -1.21 12.25 -1.13
C THR A 75 -0.53 10.92 -1.42
N VAL A 76 0.10 10.84 -2.58
CA VAL A 76 1.05 9.77 -2.87
C VAL A 76 2.44 10.39 -2.70
N TYR A 77 3.15 10.00 -1.64
CA TYR A 77 4.48 10.52 -1.36
C TYR A 77 5.54 9.89 -2.25
N GLU A 78 5.38 8.59 -2.52
CA GLU A 78 6.37 7.83 -3.26
C GLU A 78 5.69 6.63 -3.89
N ILE A 79 6.13 6.25 -5.09
CA ILE A 79 5.76 4.99 -5.70
C ILE A 79 7.02 4.44 -6.36
N ARG A 80 7.37 3.18 -6.02
CA ARG A 80 8.61 2.57 -6.48
C ARG A 80 8.35 1.17 -7.01
N ASN A 81 9.10 0.81 -8.03
CA ASN A 81 9.06 -0.55 -8.59
C ASN A 81 9.86 -1.50 -7.71
N VAL A 82 9.27 -2.65 -7.39
CA VAL A 82 9.89 -3.62 -6.48
C VAL A 82 11.16 -4.22 -7.06
N TYR A 83 11.20 -4.45 -8.38
CA TYR A 83 12.40 -4.96 -9.01
C TYR A 83 13.59 -4.02 -8.77
N HIS A 84 13.38 -2.70 -8.92
CA HIS A 84 14.42 -1.71 -8.64
C HIS A 84 14.81 -1.66 -7.17
N LEU A 85 13.85 -1.84 -6.26
CA LEU A 85 14.15 -1.92 -4.83
C LEU A 85 15.08 -3.09 -4.53
N CYS A 86 14.86 -4.24 -5.18
CA CYS A 86 15.75 -5.40 -5.05
C CYS A 86 17.13 -5.13 -5.62
N GLU A 87 17.22 -4.42 -6.75
CA GLU A 87 18.51 -4.05 -7.35
C GLU A 87 19.34 -3.18 -6.41
N CYS A 88 18.70 -2.34 -5.63
CA CYS A 88 19.34 -1.44 -4.67
C CYS A 88 19.47 -2.05 -3.28
N ASP A 89 19.03 -3.30 -3.10
CA ASP A 89 19.01 -4.00 -1.81
C ASP A 89 18.23 -3.22 -0.74
N GLU A 90 17.12 -2.59 -1.16
CA GLU A 90 16.29 -1.76 -0.29
C GLU A 90 14.97 -2.41 0.13
N LEU A 91 14.69 -3.62 -0.36
CA LEU A 91 13.46 -4.33 0.01
C LEU A 91 13.68 -5.09 1.31
N SER A 92 12.84 -4.82 2.32
CA SER A 92 12.91 -5.55 3.59
C SER A 92 12.34 -6.96 3.45
N ASP A 93 12.72 -7.85 4.39
CA ASP A 93 12.21 -9.23 4.41
C ASP A 93 10.69 -9.25 4.60
N ASN A 94 10.15 -8.41 5.46
CA ASN A 94 8.70 -8.32 5.69
C ASN A 94 7.97 -7.88 4.44
N GLU A 95 8.50 -6.89 3.74
CA GLU A 95 7.91 -6.45 2.47
C GLU A 95 7.94 -7.57 1.43
N GLY A 96 9.03 -8.30 1.35
CA GLY A 96 9.16 -9.44 0.45
C GLY A 96 8.12 -10.52 0.71
N ILE A 97 7.87 -10.83 1.98
CA ILE A 97 6.86 -11.82 2.38
C ILE A 97 5.46 -11.37 1.94
N GLU A 98 5.13 -10.11 2.18
CA GLU A 98 3.82 -9.55 1.81
C GLU A 98 3.63 -9.54 0.29
N ILE A 99 4.68 -9.18 -0.46
CA ILE A 99 4.64 -9.16 -1.91
C ILE A 99 4.46 -10.58 -2.47
N ASP A 100 5.19 -11.56 -1.94
CA ASP A 100 5.07 -12.94 -2.38
C ASP A 100 3.67 -13.48 -2.11
N TRP A 101 3.08 -13.13 -0.96
CA TRP A 101 1.70 -13.48 -0.66
C TRP A 101 0.74 -12.88 -1.72
N LEU A 102 0.93 -11.60 -2.04
CA LEU A 102 0.08 -10.91 -3.01
C LEU A 102 0.18 -11.56 -4.39
N LEU A 103 1.41 -11.92 -4.83
CA LEU A 103 1.63 -12.56 -6.11
C LEU A 103 0.97 -13.93 -6.21
N LYS A 104 0.81 -14.63 -5.09
CA LYS A 104 0.14 -15.94 -5.04
C LYS A 104 -1.39 -15.81 -4.89
N SER A 105 -1.88 -14.63 -4.55
CA SER A 105 -3.29 -14.37 -4.35
C SER A 105 -3.97 -14.00 -5.67
N LYS A 106 -5.28 -13.76 -5.60
CA LYS A 106 -6.06 -13.27 -6.75
C LYS A 106 -6.13 -11.74 -6.77
N TYR A 107 -5.52 -11.08 -5.78
CA TYR A 107 -5.61 -9.64 -5.63
C TYR A 107 -4.44 -8.95 -6.31
N ALA A 108 -4.65 -7.68 -6.67
CA ALA A 108 -3.62 -6.81 -7.23
C ALA A 108 -3.23 -5.68 -6.27
N PHE A 109 -3.82 -5.66 -5.07
CA PHE A 109 -3.66 -4.60 -4.09
C PHE A 109 -3.60 -5.20 -2.69
N LYS A 110 -2.69 -4.70 -1.85
CA LYS A 110 -2.60 -5.09 -0.46
C LYS A 110 -1.97 -3.97 0.36
N ILE A 111 -2.55 -3.68 1.53
CA ILE A 111 -1.92 -2.81 2.51
C ILE A 111 -0.83 -3.64 3.19
N ILE A 112 0.42 -3.15 3.15
CA ILE A 112 1.57 -3.84 3.74
C ILE A 112 1.64 -3.50 5.22
N ASP A 113 1.76 -4.55 6.05
CA ASP A 113 1.90 -4.44 7.50
C ASP A 113 0.68 -3.74 8.10
N ARG A 114 0.82 -2.48 8.45
CA ARG A 114 -0.28 -1.73 9.07
C ARG A 114 -0.27 -0.28 8.63
N LEU A 115 -1.41 0.37 8.85
CA LEU A 115 -1.52 1.81 8.68
C LEU A 115 -1.06 2.51 9.96
N TRP A 116 -0.47 3.69 9.80
CA TRP A 116 -0.09 4.56 10.91
C TRP A 116 -1.07 5.72 10.98
N PRO A 117 -2.11 5.62 11.86
CA PRO A 117 -3.10 6.69 11.97
C PRO A 117 -2.51 7.96 12.57
N TYR A 118 -3.08 9.11 12.17
CA TYR A 118 -2.73 10.38 12.78
C TYR A 118 -3.98 11.15 13.17
N ARG A 119 -3.83 12.10 14.08
CA ARG A 119 -4.94 12.84 14.68
C ARG A 119 -4.91 14.31 14.31
N SER A 120 -6.07 14.93 14.40
CA SER A 120 -6.19 16.38 14.22
C SER A 120 -5.47 17.14 15.34
#